data_e41ab7c87ffe6441d76dd44ff88b348c
#
_entry.id   e41ab7c87ffe6441d76dd44ff88b348c
#
_cell.length_a   1.000
_cell.length_b   1.000
_cell.length_c   1.000
_cell.angle_alpha   90.00
_cell.angle_beta   90.00
_cell.angle_gamma   90.00
#
_symmetry.space_group_name_H-M   'P 1'
#
loop_
_entity.id
_entity.type
_entity.pdbx_description
1 polymer ?
#
loop_
_entity_poly.entity_id
_entity_poly.type
_entity_poly.pdbx_seq_one_letter_code
_entity_poly.pdbx_strand_id
1 'polypeptide(L)'
;DLAEQYNNNMYPLPCKNIEKKWIKNKIFYLSDPNGSWHKLWPEKPYSTKKLYILVAGCGTEQAAILAKCNPNHDFIGVDVSQNSVNHNKKLIRKHAIQNLKLYCNDFRLLKFKKKFDYIISTGVIHHLDEPGSALHYFNENLKQDVSEIITARIAGLRATKNYLPRDEEGLC
;
A
#
# COMPACT_ATOMS: atom_id res chain seq x y z
N ASP A 1 -15.11 -16.95 0.41
CA ASP A 1 -13.79 -16.55 0.91
C ASP A 1 -13.22 -15.45 0.01
N LEU A 2 -12.70 -14.40 0.64
CA LEU A 2 -12.16 -13.21 -0.06
C LEU A 2 -11.01 -13.59 -1.02
N ALA A 3 -10.12 -14.48 -0.60
CA ALA A 3 -9.02 -14.94 -1.43
C ALA A 3 -9.50 -15.68 -2.68
N GLU A 4 -10.52 -16.51 -2.55
CA GLU A 4 -11.13 -17.24 -3.67
C GLU A 4 -11.81 -16.28 -4.65
N GLN A 5 -12.54 -15.29 -4.14
CA GLN A 5 -13.18 -14.25 -4.96
C GLN A 5 -12.16 -13.52 -5.84
N TYR A 6 -11.02 -13.09 -5.26
CA TYR A 6 -9.97 -12.37 -6.00
C TYR A 6 -9.05 -13.27 -6.81
N ASN A 7 -8.99 -14.57 -6.53
CA ASN A 7 -8.36 -15.53 -7.43
C ASN A 7 -9.17 -15.75 -8.71
N ASN A 8 -10.51 -15.76 -8.58
CA ASN A 8 -11.40 -15.95 -9.73
C ASN A 8 -11.62 -14.64 -10.52
N ASN A 9 -11.63 -13.50 -9.83
CA ASN A 9 -11.86 -12.18 -10.42
C ASN A 9 -10.70 -11.24 -10.09
N MET A 10 -9.60 -11.35 -10.84
CA MET A 10 -8.43 -10.50 -10.65
C MET A 10 -8.74 -9.01 -10.77
N TYR A 11 -8.43 -8.23 -9.74
CA TYR A 11 -8.63 -6.78 -9.74
C TYR A 11 -7.36 -6.03 -9.27
N PRO A 12 -7.02 -4.89 -9.90
CA PRO A 12 -7.49 -4.46 -11.22
C PRO A 12 -7.16 -5.46 -12.31
N LEU A 13 -7.78 -5.32 -13.50
CA LEU A 13 -7.47 -6.21 -14.65
C LEU A 13 -5.96 -6.19 -14.93
N PRO A 14 -5.31 -7.37 -15.04
CA PRO A 14 -3.87 -7.48 -15.20
C PRO A 14 -3.37 -6.75 -16.44
N CYS A 15 -2.37 -5.88 -16.29
CA CYS A 15 -1.73 -5.23 -17.42
C CYS A 15 -0.40 -5.90 -17.79
N LYS A 16 -0.11 -5.91 -19.10
CA LYS A 16 1.14 -6.50 -19.62
C LYS A 16 2.33 -5.52 -19.59
N ASN A 17 2.08 -4.23 -19.50
CA ASN A 17 3.11 -3.19 -19.53
C ASN A 17 2.75 -2.04 -18.60
N ILE A 18 3.37 -2.04 -17.41
CA ILE A 18 3.12 -1.05 -16.38
C ILE A 18 3.64 0.35 -16.75
N GLU A 19 4.73 0.45 -17.51
CA GLU A 19 5.30 1.75 -17.91
C GLU A 19 4.31 2.51 -18.79
N LYS A 20 3.76 1.85 -19.79
CA LYS A 20 2.74 2.45 -20.68
C LYS A 20 1.49 2.84 -19.91
N LYS A 21 1.03 1.97 -18.98
CA LYS A 21 -0.17 2.22 -18.17
C LYS A 21 0.08 3.36 -17.18
N TRP A 22 1.23 3.37 -16.51
CA TRP A 22 1.58 4.39 -15.53
C TRP A 22 1.76 5.76 -16.17
N ILE A 23 2.56 5.87 -17.23
CA ILE A 23 2.78 7.12 -17.97
C ILE A 23 1.45 7.69 -18.48
N LYS A 24 0.58 6.83 -19.02
CA LYS A 24 -0.70 7.25 -19.60
C LYS A 24 -1.70 7.71 -18.55
N ASN A 25 -1.80 7.02 -17.40
CA ASN A 25 -2.92 7.21 -16.49
C ASN A 25 -2.54 7.85 -15.14
N LYS A 26 -1.27 7.82 -14.72
CA LYS A 26 -0.78 8.34 -13.42
C LYS A 26 -1.67 7.95 -12.21
N ILE A 27 -2.30 6.75 -12.29
CA ILE A 27 -3.38 6.31 -11.37
C ILE A 27 -2.91 6.29 -9.91
N PHE A 28 -1.63 5.98 -9.68
CA PHE A 28 -1.08 5.84 -8.33
C PHE A 28 -0.34 7.10 -7.83
N TYR A 29 -0.50 8.21 -8.54
CA TYR A 29 0.19 9.46 -8.19
C TYR A 29 -0.05 9.89 -6.73
N LEU A 30 -1.28 9.73 -6.21
CA LEU A 30 -1.62 10.08 -4.83
C LEU A 30 -0.98 9.17 -3.77
N SER A 31 -0.61 7.94 -4.16
CA SER A 31 0.07 6.97 -3.30
C SER A 31 1.59 6.94 -3.52
N ASP A 32 2.08 7.68 -4.53
CA ASP A 32 3.50 7.77 -4.84
C ASP A 32 4.20 8.65 -3.79
N PRO A 33 5.14 8.11 -3.00
CA PRO A 33 5.79 8.86 -1.93
C PRO A 33 6.59 10.06 -2.44
N ASN A 34 7.21 9.99 -3.62
CA ASN A 34 7.96 11.09 -4.18
C ASN A 34 7.04 12.17 -4.78
N GLY A 35 6.04 11.75 -5.57
CA GLY A 35 5.11 12.67 -6.22
C GLY A 35 4.15 13.37 -5.25
N SER A 36 3.91 12.78 -4.10
CA SER A 36 2.94 13.29 -3.11
C SER A 36 3.57 13.65 -1.77
N TRP A 37 4.89 13.80 -1.70
CA TRP A 37 5.61 14.10 -0.45
C TRP A 37 4.99 15.23 0.36
N HIS A 38 4.68 16.36 -0.28
CA HIS A 38 4.09 17.55 0.32
C HIS A 38 2.68 17.31 0.92
N LYS A 39 2.00 16.26 0.47
CA LYS A 39 0.68 15.84 1.00
C LYS A 39 0.82 14.79 2.09
N LEU A 40 1.82 13.93 1.98
CA LEU A 40 2.07 12.84 2.91
C LEU A 40 2.77 13.36 4.18
N TRP A 41 3.69 14.30 4.01
CA TRP A 41 4.48 14.88 5.10
C TRP A 41 4.59 16.42 4.95
N PRO A 42 3.48 17.15 5.14
CA PRO A 42 3.43 18.59 4.89
C PRO A 42 4.44 19.40 5.73
N GLU A 43 4.71 18.94 6.96
CA GLU A 43 5.64 19.60 7.88
C GLU A 43 7.12 19.17 7.68
N LYS A 44 7.39 18.24 6.78
CA LYS A 44 8.75 17.73 6.54
C LYS A 44 9.26 18.16 5.18
N PRO A 45 10.48 18.72 5.10
CA PRO A 45 11.10 19.01 3.81
C PRO A 45 11.26 17.71 3.02
N TYR A 46 11.23 17.80 1.71
CA TYR A 46 11.48 16.64 0.85
C TYR A 46 12.80 15.97 1.23
N SER A 47 12.76 14.65 1.39
CA SER A 47 13.91 13.86 1.81
C SER A 47 14.22 12.77 0.80
N THR A 48 15.49 12.59 0.50
CA THR A 48 16.01 11.48 -0.30
C THR A 48 16.26 10.21 0.53
N LYS A 49 15.90 10.23 1.82
CA LYS A 49 16.04 9.06 2.71
C LYS A 49 15.28 7.86 2.15
N LYS A 50 15.92 6.71 2.18
CA LYS A 50 15.31 5.44 1.78
C LYS A 50 14.16 5.10 2.72
N LEU A 51 12.96 4.96 2.16
CA LEU A 51 11.75 4.55 2.86
C LEU A 51 11.56 3.03 2.78
N TYR A 52 10.97 2.46 3.82
CA TYR A 52 10.47 1.09 3.86
C TYR A 52 8.94 1.11 3.84
N ILE A 53 8.34 0.61 2.77
CA ILE A 53 6.93 0.86 2.43
C ILE A 53 6.16 -0.45 2.31
N LEU A 54 4.99 -0.52 2.97
CA LEU A 54 4.02 -1.61 2.81
C LEU A 54 2.91 -1.21 1.84
N VAL A 55 2.61 -2.09 0.89
CA VAL A 55 1.42 -2.03 0.04
C VAL A 55 0.50 -3.18 0.44
N ALA A 56 -0.45 -2.90 1.34
CA ALA A 56 -1.40 -3.87 1.88
C ALA A 56 -2.60 -4.01 0.94
N GLY A 57 -2.82 -5.21 0.41
CA GLY A 57 -3.76 -5.47 -0.67
C GLY A 57 -3.25 -4.90 -1.99
N CYS A 58 -2.06 -5.34 -2.41
CA CYS A 58 -1.35 -4.75 -3.54
C CYS A 58 -1.98 -5.02 -4.92
N GLY A 59 -3.00 -5.85 -4.99
CA GLY A 59 -3.68 -6.21 -6.23
C GLY A 59 -2.74 -6.78 -7.28
N THR A 60 -3.10 -6.64 -8.55
CA THR A 60 -2.33 -7.23 -9.65
C THR A 60 -1.06 -6.46 -10.03
N GLU A 61 -0.95 -5.16 -9.71
CA GLU A 61 0.10 -4.32 -10.29
C GLU A 61 0.56 -3.13 -9.44
N GLN A 62 -0.22 -2.71 -8.42
CA GLN A 62 0.07 -1.47 -7.68
C GLN A 62 1.47 -1.48 -7.05
N ALA A 63 1.84 -2.57 -6.39
CA ALA A 63 3.17 -2.67 -5.78
C ALA A 63 4.30 -2.62 -6.82
N ALA A 64 4.13 -3.29 -7.97
CA ALA A 64 5.12 -3.29 -9.04
C ALA A 64 5.28 -1.89 -9.66
N ILE A 65 4.19 -1.15 -9.88
CA ILE A 65 4.25 0.21 -10.40
C ILE A 65 4.96 1.13 -9.43
N LEU A 66 4.56 1.13 -8.15
CA LEU A 66 5.15 1.99 -7.13
C LEU A 66 6.64 1.72 -6.95
N ALA A 67 7.03 0.45 -6.90
CA ALA A 67 8.44 0.06 -6.78
C ALA A 67 9.27 0.48 -8.00
N LYS A 68 8.74 0.32 -9.22
CA LYS A 68 9.41 0.75 -10.46
C LYS A 68 9.63 2.25 -10.51
N CYS A 69 8.64 3.03 -10.06
CA CYS A 69 8.71 4.49 -10.07
C CYS A 69 9.57 5.06 -8.94
N ASN A 70 9.83 4.28 -7.89
CA ASN A 70 10.58 4.70 -6.70
C ASN A 70 11.74 3.75 -6.41
N PRO A 71 12.76 3.66 -7.28
CA PRO A 71 13.83 2.66 -7.17
C PRO A 71 14.68 2.80 -5.90
N ASN A 72 14.68 3.98 -5.27
CA ASN A 72 15.44 4.27 -4.06
C ASN A 72 14.76 3.78 -2.76
N HIS A 73 13.49 3.36 -2.82
CA HIS A 73 12.74 2.89 -1.66
C HIS A 73 12.59 1.37 -1.68
N ASP A 74 12.38 0.75 -0.51
CA ASP A 74 12.09 -0.69 -0.40
C ASP A 74 10.58 -0.90 -0.23
N PHE A 75 10.02 -1.81 -1.01
CA PHE A 75 8.60 -2.13 -0.99
C PHE A 75 8.35 -3.57 -0.53
N ILE A 76 7.30 -3.72 0.27
CA ILE A 76 6.66 -4.99 0.57
C ILE A 76 5.25 -4.94 0.01
N GLY A 77 4.92 -5.83 -0.91
CA GLY A 77 3.54 -6.03 -1.40
C GLY A 77 2.93 -7.26 -0.76
N VAL A 78 1.72 -7.13 -0.25
CA VAL A 78 0.96 -8.24 0.34
C VAL A 78 -0.42 -8.30 -0.30
N ASP A 79 -0.85 -9.48 -0.69
CA ASP A 79 -2.19 -9.73 -1.20
C ASP A 79 -2.65 -11.15 -0.84
N VAL A 80 -3.94 -11.33 -0.60
CA VAL A 80 -4.52 -12.66 -0.33
C VAL A 80 -4.67 -13.50 -1.60
N SER A 81 -4.72 -12.86 -2.77
CA SER A 81 -4.85 -13.53 -4.06
C SER A 81 -3.50 -14.01 -4.58
N GLN A 82 -3.33 -15.32 -4.70
CA GLN A 82 -2.15 -15.93 -5.29
C GLN A 82 -1.97 -15.50 -6.76
N ASN A 83 -3.06 -15.31 -7.49
CA ASN A 83 -3.05 -14.86 -8.88
C ASN A 83 -2.53 -13.43 -9.01
N SER A 84 -2.94 -12.53 -8.12
CA SER A 84 -2.43 -11.15 -8.03
C SER A 84 -0.93 -11.12 -7.73
N VAL A 85 -0.49 -11.90 -6.74
CA VAL A 85 0.93 -12.03 -6.39
C VAL A 85 1.75 -12.59 -7.56
N ASN A 86 1.25 -13.64 -8.23
CA ASN A 86 1.92 -14.23 -9.39
C ASN A 86 2.04 -13.25 -10.56
N HIS A 87 1.01 -12.41 -10.76
CA HIS A 87 1.07 -11.36 -11.79
C HIS A 87 2.15 -10.32 -11.46
N ASN A 88 2.19 -9.81 -10.21
CA ASN A 88 3.26 -8.91 -9.76
C ASN A 88 4.67 -9.54 -9.95
N LYS A 89 4.84 -10.85 -9.65
CA LYS A 89 6.11 -11.57 -9.91
C LYS A 89 6.51 -11.57 -11.40
N LYS A 90 5.52 -11.66 -12.31
CA LYS A 90 5.78 -11.54 -13.76
C LYS A 90 6.22 -10.12 -14.12
N LEU A 91 5.60 -9.09 -13.53
CA LEU A 91 5.97 -7.69 -13.74
C LEU A 91 7.38 -7.38 -13.18
N ILE A 92 7.70 -7.89 -11.99
CA ILE A 92 9.05 -7.78 -11.40
C ILE A 92 10.12 -8.27 -12.38
N ARG A 93 9.93 -9.46 -12.92
CA ARG A 93 10.88 -10.04 -13.88
C ARG A 93 10.94 -9.24 -15.18
N LYS A 94 9.78 -8.89 -15.73
CA LYS A 94 9.69 -8.17 -17.02
C LYS A 94 10.32 -6.77 -16.96
N HIS A 95 10.16 -6.06 -15.86
CA HIS A 95 10.60 -4.68 -15.71
C HIS A 95 11.85 -4.53 -14.83
N ALA A 96 12.55 -5.65 -14.52
CA ALA A 96 13.76 -5.68 -13.69
C ALA A 96 13.63 -4.92 -12.36
N ILE A 97 12.51 -5.09 -11.64
CA ILE A 97 12.24 -4.44 -10.36
C ILE A 97 13.02 -5.17 -9.27
N GLN A 98 13.91 -4.49 -8.55
CA GLN A 98 14.80 -5.10 -7.55
C GLN A 98 14.41 -4.78 -6.11
N ASN A 99 13.56 -3.80 -5.90
CA ASN A 99 13.22 -3.22 -4.60
C ASN A 99 11.82 -3.59 -4.10
N LEU A 100 11.24 -4.71 -4.59
CA LEU A 100 9.93 -5.22 -4.20
C LEU A 100 10.00 -6.68 -3.75
N LYS A 101 9.53 -6.95 -2.53
CA LYS A 101 9.25 -8.30 -2.03
C LYS A 101 7.75 -8.53 -1.95
N LEU A 102 7.28 -9.74 -2.25
CA LEU A 102 5.87 -10.08 -2.31
C LEU A 102 5.54 -11.24 -1.37
N TYR A 103 4.39 -11.13 -0.70
CA TYR A 103 3.82 -12.17 0.15
C TYR A 103 2.37 -12.43 -0.27
N CYS A 104 1.99 -13.71 -0.34
CA CYS A 104 0.61 -14.13 -0.51
C CYS A 104 0.06 -14.50 0.86
N ASN A 105 -0.63 -13.58 1.50
CA ASN A 105 -1.21 -13.78 2.83
C ASN A 105 -2.18 -12.63 3.17
N ASP A 106 -2.93 -12.79 4.26
CA ASP A 106 -3.53 -11.65 4.93
C ASP A 106 -2.43 -10.83 5.62
N PHE A 107 -2.32 -9.54 5.30
CA PHE A 107 -1.28 -8.69 5.86
C PHE A 107 -1.34 -8.60 7.39
N ARG A 108 -2.54 -8.72 7.98
CA ARG A 108 -2.76 -8.69 9.44
C ARG A 108 -2.09 -9.86 10.19
N LEU A 109 -1.82 -10.96 9.48
CA LEU A 109 -1.15 -12.15 10.03
C LEU A 109 0.36 -12.11 9.92
N LEU A 110 0.91 -11.13 9.18
CA LEU A 110 2.35 -11.02 8.97
C LEU A 110 3.02 -10.19 10.06
N LYS A 111 4.17 -10.69 10.54
CA LYS A 111 5.03 -9.97 11.49
C LYS A 111 6.31 -9.55 10.79
N PHE A 112 6.58 -8.25 10.79
CA PHE A 112 7.78 -7.69 10.20
C PHE A 112 8.78 -7.27 11.29
N LYS A 113 10.07 -7.52 11.06
CA LYS A 113 11.14 -7.14 11.99
C LYS A 113 11.36 -5.63 12.10
N LYS A 114 10.98 -4.89 11.04
CA LYS A 114 11.13 -3.44 10.96
C LYS A 114 9.75 -2.81 10.77
N LYS A 115 9.52 -1.69 11.45
CA LYS A 115 8.34 -0.85 11.21
C LYS A 115 8.48 -0.10 9.89
N PHE A 116 7.34 0.18 9.26
CA PHE A 116 7.26 0.88 7.97
C PHE A 116 7.34 2.39 8.15
N ASP A 117 7.96 3.06 7.17
CA ASP A 117 7.93 4.51 7.05
C ASP A 117 6.61 4.98 6.42
N TYR A 118 5.94 4.13 5.64
CA TYR A 118 4.69 4.43 4.97
C TYR A 118 3.91 3.14 4.69
N ILE A 119 2.60 3.17 4.89
CA ILE A 119 1.70 2.07 4.55
C ILE A 119 0.64 2.57 3.57
N ILE A 120 0.48 1.84 2.47
CA ILE A 120 -0.49 2.09 1.41
C ILE A 120 -1.52 0.96 1.45
N SER A 121 -2.81 1.31 1.57
CA SER A 121 -3.91 0.37 1.43
C SER A 121 -5.02 1.02 0.61
N THR A 122 -5.27 0.53 -0.59
CA THR A 122 -6.19 1.15 -1.54
C THR A 122 -7.26 0.17 -1.96
N GLY A 123 -8.52 0.45 -1.60
CA GLY A 123 -9.65 -0.40 -1.99
C GLY A 123 -9.71 -1.75 -1.27
N VAL A 124 -9.18 -1.86 -0.05
CA VAL A 124 -9.02 -3.13 0.68
C VAL A 124 -9.87 -3.16 1.95
N ILE A 125 -9.76 -2.13 2.79
CA ILE A 125 -10.29 -2.13 4.16
C ILE A 125 -11.80 -2.39 4.21
N HIS A 126 -12.55 -1.89 3.24
CA HIS A 126 -13.99 -2.06 3.16
C HIS A 126 -14.46 -3.49 2.78
N HIS A 127 -13.54 -4.36 2.40
CA HIS A 127 -13.81 -5.79 2.16
C HIS A 127 -13.52 -6.66 3.37
N LEU A 128 -12.98 -6.10 4.45
CA LEU A 128 -12.65 -6.83 5.66
C LEU A 128 -13.89 -6.93 6.56
N ASP A 129 -14.09 -8.07 7.18
CA ASP A 129 -15.16 -8.28 8.17
C ASP A 129 -15.02 -7.32 9.36
N GLU A 130 -13.77 -7.04 9.75
CA GLU A 130 -13.42 -6.10 10.82
C GLU A 130 -12.43 -5.03 10.31
N PRO A 131 -12.90 -3.93 9.72
CA PRO A 131 -12.04 -2.85 9.23
C PRO A 131 -11.11 -2.25 10.29
N GLY A 132 -11.56 -2.20 11.55
CA GLY A 132 -10.77 -1.71 12.68
C GLY A 132 -9.49 -2.51 12.94
N SER A 133 -9.51 -3.82 12.70
CA SER A 133 -8.33 -4.66 12.86
C SER A 133 -7.19 -4.29 11.90
N ALA A 134 -7.52 -3.81 10.70
CA ALA A 134 -6.52 -3.33 9.75
C ALA A 134 -5.88 -2.01 10.23
N LEU A 135 -6.67 -1.09 10.76
CA LEU A 135 -6.17 0.19 11.29
C LEU A 135 -5.26 -0.05 12.51
N HIS A 136 -5.66 -0.95 13.41
CA HIS A 136 -4.83 -1.35 14.53
C HIS A 136 -3.50 -1.94 14.07
N TYR A 137 -3.53 -2.88 13.12
CA TYR A 137 -2.32 -3.45 12.53
C TYR A 137 -1.41 -2.39 11.90
N PHE A 138 -1.97 -1.41 11.18
CA PHE A 138 -1.17 -0.35 10.56
C PHE A 138 -0.51 0.53 11.61
N ASN A 139 -1.22 0.93 12.65
CA ASN A 139 -0.67 1.72 13.74
C ASN A 139 0.49 0.99 14.45
N GLU A 140 0.33 -0.31 14.73
CA GLU A 140 1.41 -1.10 15.34
C GLU A 140 2.64 -1.26 14.45
N ASN A 141 2.49 -1.23 13.14
CA ASN A 141 3.57 -1.48 12.18
C ASN A 141 4.17 -0.20 11.56
N LEU A 142 3.59 0.97 11.83
CA LEU A 142 4.18 2.26 11.47
C LEU A 142 5.23 2.71 12.50
N LYS A 143 6.23 3.47 12.04
CA LYS A 143 7.16 4.18 12.93
C LYS A 143 6.43 5.34 13.59
N GLN A 144 6.72 5.58 14.87
CA GLN A 144 6.06 6.64 15.67
C GLN A 144 6.35 8.06 15.17
N ASP A 145 7.52 8.28 14.53
CA ASP A 145 7.96 9.61 14.05
C ASP A 145 7.38 9.99 12.68
N VAL A 146 6.54 9.15 12.10
CA VAL A 146 5.93 9.40 10.79
C VAL A 146 4.52 9.89 11.03
N SER A 147 4.21 11.10 10.57
CA SER A 147 2.82 11.57 10.52
C SER A 147 1.98 10.53 9.78
N GLU A 148 1.03 9.92 10.50
CA GLU A 148 0.18 8.86 10.01
C GLU A 148 -0.59 9.32 8.78
N ILE A 149 -0.20 8.84 7.61
CA ILE A 149 -1.03 8.95 6.43
C ILE A 149 -1.32 7.54 5.96
N ILE A 150 -2.40 7.00 6.49
CA ILE A 150 -3.06 5.83 5.93
C ILE A 150 -3.85 6.33 4.73
N THR A 151 -3.37 6.09 3.53
CA THR A 151 -4.17 6.35 2.33
C THR A 151 -5.12 5.17 2.11
N ALA A 152 -6.13 5.09 2.97
CA ALA A 152 -7.26 4.21 2.75
C ALA A 152 -8.24 4.93 1.82
N ARG A 153 -8.25 4.60 0.54
CA ARG A 153 -9.32 5.02 -0.35
C ARG A 153 -10.48 4.03 -0.20
N ILE A 154 -11.34 4.28 0.77
CA ILE A 154 -12.66 3.65 0.83
C ILE A 154 -13.47 4.31 -0.28
N ALA A 155 -14.15 3.54 -1.13
CA ALA A 155 -15.05 4.08 -2.15
C ALA A 155 -16.07 5.02 -1.47
N GLY A 156 -15.95 6.34 -1.73
CA GLY A 156 -16.84 7.37 -1.19
C GLY A 156 -16.47 8.03 0.14
N LEU A 157 -15.48 7.54 0.89
CA LEU A 157 -15.05 8.17 2.14
C LEU A 157 -13.56 8.49 2.12
N ARG A 158 -13.21 9.76 2.25
CA ARG A 158 -11.84 10.17 2.60
C ARG A 158 -11.64 9.89 4.09
N ALA A 159 -10.85 8.90 4.44
CA ALA A 159 -10.35 8.77 5.79
C ALA A 159 -9.33 9.90 6.01
N THR A 160 -9.80 10.99 6.56
CA THR A 160 -8.94 12.03 7.14
C THR A 160 -8.62 11.63 8.59
N LYS A 161 -7.61 12.26 9.18
CA LYS A 161 -7.12 12.11 10.57
C LYS A 161 -8.21 12.02 11.67
N ASN A 162 -9.47 12.23 11.33
CA ASN A 162 -10.62 12.28 12.24
C ASN A 162 -11.25 10.90 12.53
N TYR A 163 -10.69 9.79 12.01
CA TYR A 163 -11.22 8.44 12.22
C TYR A 163 -10.41 7.57 13.18
N LEU A 164 -9.42 8.12 13.86
CA LEU A 164 -8.87 7.47 15.04
C LEU A 164 -9.89 7.59 16.17
N PRO A 165 -10.24 6.50 16.87
CA PRO A 165 -11.07 6.59 18.06
C PRO A 165 -10.36 7.56 19.01
N ARG A 166 -11.06 8.62 19.41
CA ARG A 166 -10.61 9.48 20.50
C ARG A 166 -10.57 8.59 21.73
N ASP A 167 -9.44 8.60 22.43
CA ASP A 167 -9.39 8.10 23.78
C ASP A 167 -10.48 8.78 24.60
N GLU A 168 -11.02 8.13 25.59
CA GLU A 168 -12.13 8.63 26.39
C GLU A 168 -11.81 9.94 27.14
N GLU A 169 -10.58 10.44 27.06
CA GLU A 169 -10.11 11.67 27.73
C GLU A 169 -10.09 12.93 26.83
N GLY A 170 -10.48 12.84 25.56
CA GLY A 170 -10.75 14.01 24.71
C GLY A 170 -9.57 14.95 24.44
N LEU A 171 -8.33 14.51 24.65
CA LEU A 171 -7.12 15.28 24.39
C LEU A 171 -6.61 15.01 22.96
N CYS A 172 -6.57 16.06 22.16
CA CYS A 172 -6.00 16.09 20.81
C CYS A 172 -4.49 16.04 20.85
#